data_8f5fa0195570fe606c47a1d9498dedfe
#
_entry.id   8f5fa0195570fe606c47a1d9498dedfe
#
_cell.length_a   1.000
_cell.length_b   1.000
_cell.length_c   1.000
_cell.angle_alpha   90.00
_cell.angle_beta   90.00
_cell.angle_gamma   90.00
#
_symmetry.space_group_name_H-M   'P 1'
#
loop_
_entity.id
_entity.type
_entity.pdbx_description
1 polymer ?
#
loop_
_entity_poly.entity_id
_entity_poly.type
_entity_poly.pdbx_seq_one_letter_code
_entity_poly.pdbx_strand_id
1 'polypeptide(L)'
;MKKKSSIWSILSVVFVLLGIFSMSRAFSELMHHTGNGKRLVLHVFSAVLWLIIAYLISRRQKKEGEGEIPPSELASSIQKKLALPYKLLPDKVPPDALMRFFRRTVKETKGQGFTPILVPAEEALDRMLEGLTAEGGISAETALAAQPSDGKAILDRRWRACFATDEEAKDPPAELLGELSGSKEQIHFLSCKTAEGAPKEVLMLRLPTDQPWQAPAYIPAGGQNGMPDTGELLAVCKYWYDKYRAAPAAMGCNTMEFVLPKVIPQDQAMDVAKEHFAFCPDRVLRDTESRTIGEVADGLWQSTLWYFRWYGTDTHPDTQPDTQKEDDAVAVSD
;
A
#
# COMPACT_ATOMS: atom_id res chain seq x y z
N MET A 1 15.12 23.66 -14.72
CA MET A 1 14.62 22.58 -15.61
C MET A 1 13.52 22.96 -16.62
N LYS A 2 13.09 24.23 -16.73
CA LYS A 2 12.01 24.68 -17.65
C LYS A 2 12.33 24.65 -19.18
N LYS A 3 13.60 24.53 -19.58
CA LYS A 3 13.99 24.63 -20.98
C LYS A 3 13.78 23.36 -21.84
N LYS A 4 13.74 22.16 -21.26
CA LYS A 4 13.55 20.89 -21.98
C LYS A 4 12.09 20.64 -22.43
N SER A 5 11.12 21.06 -21.66
CA SER A 5 9.68 20.89 -21.98
C SER A 5 9.27 21.69 -23.22
N SER A 6 9.84 22.88 -23.42
CA SER A 6 9.54 23.77 -24.56
C SER A 6 10.01 23.18 -25.90
N ILE A 7 11.17 22.50 -25.95
CA ILE A 7 11.71 21.91 -27.17
C ILE A 7 10.84 20.79 -27.71
N TRP A 8 10.34 19.92 -26.82
CA TRP A 8 9.47 18.80 -27.20
C TRP A 8 8.09 19.27 -27.69
N SER A 9 7.56 20.36 -27.10
CA SER A 9 6.31 20.97 -27.56
C SER A 9 6.47 21.53 -28.98
N ILE A 10 7.60 22.22 -29.27
CA ILE A 10 7.90 22.73 -30.58
C ILE A 10 8.06 21.58 -31.59
N LEU A 11 8.77 20.50 -31.23
CA LEU A 11 8.93 19.32 -32.06
C LEU A 11 7.59 18.65 -32.40
N SER A 12 6.68 18.52 -31.44
CA SER A 12 5.35 17.94 -31.66
C SER A 12 4.56 18.76 -32.71
N VAL A 13 4.60 20.10 -32.62
CA VAL A 13 3.95 20.99 -33.60
C VAL A 13 4.59 20.86 -34.99
N VAL A 14 5.92 20.78 -35.06
CA VAL A 14 6.64 20.60 -36.33
C VAL A 14 6.22 19.28 -37.02
N PHE A 15 6.11 18.18 -36.28
CA PHE A 15 5.70 16.90 -36.86
C PHE A 15 4.24 16.89 -37.33
N VAL A 16 3.34 17.59 -36.62
CA VAL A 16 1.96 17.79 -37.10
C VAL A 16 1.95 18.58 -38.42
N LEU A 17 2.73 19.65 -38.50
CA LEU A 17 2.82 20.46 -39.73
C LEU A 17 3.42 19.67 -40.91
N LEU A 18 4.41 18.83 -40.66
CA LEU A 18 4.97 17.92 -41.68
C LEU A 18 3.94 16.89 -42.16
N GLY A 19 3.12 16.37 -41.25
CA GLY A 19 2.02 15.48 -41.58
C GLY A 19 0.97 16.15 -42.46
N ILE A 20 0.55 17.38 -42.12
CA ILE A 20 -0.39 18.19 -42.89
C ILE A 20 0.18 18.51 -44.27
N PHE A 21 1.46 18.88 -44.36
CA PHE A 21 2.12 19.16 -45.62
C PHE A 21 2.18 17.93 -46.55
N SER A 22 2.49 16.76 -46.00
CA SER A 22 2.50 15.48 -46.74
C SER A 22 1.09 15.11 -47.25
N MET A 23 0.04 15.35 -46.44
CA MET A 23 -1.36 15.16 -46.85
C MET A 23 -1.77 16.12 -47.97
N SER A 24 -1.38 17.40 -47.88
CA SER A 24 -1.67 18.40 -48.90
C SER A 24 -1.04 18.01 -50.24
N ARG A 25 0.19 17.50 -50.26
CA ARG A 25 0.83 16.97 -51.47
C ARG A 25 0.11 15.74 -52.02
N ALA A 26 -0.28 14.79 -51.19
CA ALA A 26 -1.05 13.61 -51.62
C ALA A 26 -2.37 14.02 -52.25
N PHE A 27 -3.07 15.01 -51.66
CA PHE A 27 -4.33 15.55 -52.19
C PHE A 27 -4.12 16.28 -53.55
N SER A 28 -3.05 17.07 -53.70
CA SER A 28 -2.71 17.72 -54.95
C SER A 28 -2.43 16.71 -56.08
N GLU A 29 -1.68 15.64 -55.84
CA GLU A 29 -1.43 14.60 -56.81
C GLU A 29 -2.70 13.85 -57.22
N LEU A 30 -3.63 13.63 -56.26
CA LEU A 30 -4.92 13.02 -56.53
C LEU A 30 -5.81 13.87 -57.41
N MET A 31 -5.88 15.19 -57.14
CA MET A 31 -6.73 16.13 -57.88
C MET A 31 -6.23 16.38 -59.32
N HIS A 32 -4.93 16.38 -59.56
CA HIS A 32 -4.37 16.67 -60.87
C HIS A 32 -4.14 15.44 -61.79
N HIS A 33 -4.55 14.24 -61.34
CA HIS A 33 -4.38 12.98 -62.10
C HIS A 33 -2.95 12.75 -62.66
N THR A 34 -1.95 13.46 -62.12
CA THR A 34 -0.56 13.45 -62.63
C THR A 34 0.32 12.50 -61.84
N GLY A 35 -0.23 11.91 -60.78
CA GLY A 35 0.54 11.09 -59.83
C GLY A 35 0.76 9.66 -60.25
N ASN A 36 1.98 9.21 -60.23
CA ASN A 36 2.33 7.81 -60.19
C ASN A 36 1.77 7.25 -58.83
N GLY A 37 0.91 6.25 -58.88
CA GLY A 37 0.25 5.69 -57.68
C GLY A 37 1.23 5.35 -56.51
N LYS A 38 2.49 5.05 -56.85
CA LYS A 38 3.56 4.83 -55.85
C LYS A 38 3.91 6.11 -55.06
N ARG A 39 3.86 7.30 -55.67
CA ARG A 39 4.13 8.58 -54.99
C ARG A 39 2.97 8.95 -54.04
N LEU A 40 1.73 8.73 -54.46
CA LEU A 40 0.55 8.96 -53.62
C LEU A 40 0.62 8.12 -52.37
N VAL A 41 0.90 6.81 -52.52
CA VAL A 41 1.06 5.88 -51.38
C VAL A 41 2.17 6.33 -50.44
N LEU A 42 3.31 6.80 -50.99
CA LEU A 42 4.44 7.30 -50.19
C LEU A 42 4.07 8.53 -49.36
N HIS A 43 3.32 9.50 -49.96
CA HIS A 43 2.90 10.71 -49.24
C HIS A 43 1.87 10.42 -48.17
N VAL A 44 0.90 9.50 -48.40
CA VAL A 44 -0.06 9.05 -47.39
C VAL A 44 0.65 8.34 -46.24
N PHE A 45 1.56 7.43 -46.58
CA PHE A 45 2.34 6.71 -45.55
C PHE A 45 3.19 7.66 -44.70
N SER A 46 3.86 8.62 -45.34
CA SER A 46 4.64 9.67 -44.65
C SER A 46 3.74 10.51 -43.73
N ALA A 47 2.56 10.91 -44.16
CA ALA A 47 1.63 11.68 -43.33
C ALA A 47 1.19 10.88 -42.06
N VAL A 48 0.82 9.62 -42.24
CA VAL A 48 0.45 8.74 -41.12
C VAL A 48 1.61 8.55 -40.16
N LEU A 49 2.83 8.34 -40.66
CA LEU A 49 4.03 8.19 -39.83
C LEU A 49 4.30 9.43 -38.97
N TRP A 50 4.20 10.63 -39.55
CA TRP A 50 4.42 11.87 -38.83
C TRP A 50 3.38 12.14 -37.77
N LEU A 51 2.10 11.76 -38.02
CA LEU A 51 1.02 11.88 -37.04
C LEU A 51 1.21 10.90 -35.89
N ILE A 52 1.68 9.66 -36.16
CA ILE A 52 2.01 8.68 -35.11
C ILE A 52 3.16 9.22 -34.26
N ILE A 53 4.21 9.76 -34.84
CA ILE A 53 5.35 10.34 -34.12
C ILE A 53 4.88 11.51 -33.25
N ALA A 54 4.07 12.43 -33.79
CA ALA A 54 3.50 13.54 -33.03
C ALA A 54 2.64 13.07 -31.86
N TYR A 55 1.80 12.04 -32.09
CA TYR A 55 0.99 11.43 -31.04
C TYR A 55 1.84 10.80 -29.93
N LEU A 56 2.90 10.05 -30.28
CA LEU A 56 3.80 9.43 -29.31
C LEU A 56 4.56 10.48 -28.49
N ILE A 57 5.00 11.56 -29.12
CA ILE A 57 5.65 12.69 -28.42
C ILE A 57 4.65 13.38 -27.49
N SER A 58 3.44 13.67 -27.97
CA SER A 58 2.39 14.31 -27.17
C SER A 58 1.97 13.43 -25.97
N ARG A 59 1.86 12.10 -26.18
CA ARG A 59 1.56 11.14 -25.11
C ARG A 59 2.69 11.09 -24.07
N ARG A 60 3.94 11.19 -24.51
CA ARG A 60 5.10 11.26 -23.61
C ARG A 60 5.11 12.57 -22.82
N GLN A 61 4.82 13.69 -23.47
CA GLN A 61 4.69 15.00 -22.80
C GLN A 61 3.57 15.04 -21.79
N LYS A 62 2.40 14.43 -22.10
CA LYS A 62 1.29 14.32 -21.14
C LYS A 62 1.68 13.51 -19.92
N LYS A 63 2.54 12.48 -20.08
CA LYS A 63 3.11 11.73 -18.94
C LYS A 63 4.19 12.50 -18.17
N GLU A 64 4.95 13.36 -18.85
CA GLU A 64 5.99 14.22 -18.24
C GLU A 64 5.42 15.55 -17.72
N GLY A 65 4.24 15.97 -18.20
CA GLY A 65 3.57 17.23 -17.88
C GLY A 65 2.37 17.10 -16.93
N GLU A 66 2.01 15.91 -16.51
CA GLU A 66 1.32 15.72 -15.23
C GLU A 66 2.37 16.11 -14.18
N GLY A 67 2.40 17.41 -13.83
CA GLY A 67 3.35 17.97 -12.88
C GLY A 67 3.35 17.09 -11.65
N GLU A 68 4.53 16.63 -11.21
CA GLU A 68 4.66 15.92 -9.93
C GLU A 68 3.91 16.77 -8.91
N ILE A 69 2.80 16.25 -8.43
CA ILE A 69 2.06 16.88 -7.33
C ILE A 69 3.07 16.93 -6.17
N PRO A 70 3.38 18.12 -5.65
CA PRO A 70 4.32 18.21 -4.55
C PRO A 70 3.75 17.41 -3.37
N PRO A 71 4.58 16.68 -2.62
CA PRO A 71 4.12 16.01 -1.41
C PRO A 71 3.57 17.02 -0.41
N SER A 72 2.57 16.60 0.38
CA SER A 72 2.13 17.37 1.54
C SER A 72 3.31 17.62 2.51
N GLU A 73 3.16 18.56 3.42
CA GLU A 73 4.15 18.78 4.47
C GLU A 73 4.36 17.51 5.30
N LEU A 74 3.30 16.77 5.59
CA LEU A 74 3.32 15.51 6.31
C LEU A 74 4.09 14.42 5.55
N ALA A 75 3.77 14.18 4.27
CA ALA A 75 4.50 13.21 3.44
C ALA A 75 5.97 13.58 3.29
N SER A 76 6.28 14.88 3.17
CA SER A 76 7.65 15.39 3.10
C SER A 76 8.42 15.14 4.40
N SER A 77 7.78 15.32 5.56
CA SER A 77 8.35 15.06 6.87
C SER A 77 8.69 13.57 7.04
N ILE A 78 7.72 12.69 6.77
CA ILE A 78 7.90 11.24 6.84
C ILE A 78 9.03 10.78 5.90
N GLN A 79 9.02 11.25 4.65
CA GLN A 79 10.05 10.92 3.67
C GLN A 79 11.45 11.31 4.13
N LYS A 80 11.58 12.52 4.70
CA LYS A 80 12.86 13.02 5.21
C LYS A 80 13.39 12.18 6.37
N LYS A 81 12.50 11.72 7.27
CA LYS A 81 12.87 10.88 8.43
C LYS A 81 13.24 9.46 7.99
N LEU A 82 12.51 8.87 7.04
CA LEU A 82 12.82 7.54 6.52
C LEU A 82 14.03 7.53 5.57
N ALA A 83 14.32 8.66 4.90
CA ALA A 83 15.45 8.86 3.99
C ALA A 83 15.58 7.80 2.86
N LEU A 84 14.46 7.21 2.43
CA LEU A 84 14.41 6.18 1.40
C LEU A 84 13.91 6.76 0.06
N PRO A 85 14.37 6.22 -1.09
CA PRO A 85 13.80 6.58 -2.39
C PRO A 85 12.32 6.24 -2.44
N TYR A 86 11.50 7.14 -3.00
CA TYR A 86 10.04 6.99 -3.01
C TYR A 86 9.42 7.46 -4.32
N LYS A 87 8.17 7.07 -4.51
CA LYS A 87 7.22 7.65 -5.45
C LYS A 87 5.99 8.08 -4.69
N LEU A 88 5.58 9.35 -4.86
CA LEU A 88 4.36 9.85 -4.27
C LEU A 88 3.14 9.35 -5.02
N LEU A 89 2.15 8.91 -4.29
CA LEU A 89 0.81 8.58 -4.76
C LEU A 89 -0.18 9.49 -4.01
N PRO A 90 -0.74 10.51 -4.70
CA PRO A 90 -1.60 11.51 -4.05
C PRO A 90 -2.91 10.90 -3.57
N ASP A 91 -3.59 11.60 -2.67
CA ASP A 91 -4.89 11.26 -2.06
C ASP A 91 -6.06 11.06 -3.06
N LYS A 92 -5.81 11.29 -4.35
CA LYS A 92 -6.79 11.12 -5.44
C LYS A 92 -6.69 9.79 -6.18
N VAL A 93 -5.74 8.92 -5.79
CA VAL A 93 -5.56 7.63 -6.45
C VAL A 93 -6.62 6.65 -5.95
N PRO A 94 -7.55 6.18 -6.81
CA PRO A 94 -8.56 5.22 -6.40
C PRO A 94 -7.93 3.93 -5.87
N PRO A 95 -8.55 3.25 -4.88
CA PRO A 95 -8.02 2.02 -4.28
C PRO A 95 -7.66 0.92 -5.29
N ASP A 96 -8.50 0.70 -6.31
CA ASP A 96 -8.22 -0.25 -7.39
C ASP A 96 -6.99 0.13 -8.22
N ALA A 97 -6.80 1.42 -8.48
CA ALA A 97 -5.65 1.91 -9.22
C ALA A 97 -4.38 1.76 -8.39
N LEU A 98 -4.44 2.02 -7.07
CA LEU A 98 -3.35 1.79 -6.13
C LEU A 98 -2.93 0.32 -6.12
N MET A 99 -3.89 -0.60 -5.99
CA MET A 99 -3.63 -2.04 -5.99
C MET A 99 -2.99 -2.51 -7.30
N ARG A 100 -3.55 -2.12 -8.45
CA ARG A 100 -2.98 -2.47 -9.76
C ARG A 100 -1.58 -1.91 -9.93
N PHE A 101 -1.36 -0.67 -9.50
CA PHE A 101 -0.05 -0.02 -9.57
C PHE A 101 0.97 -0.74 -8.70
N PHE A 102 0.62 -1.05 -7.44
CA PHE A 102 1.48 -1.79 -6.52
C PHE A 102 1.88 -3.16 -7.08
N ARG A 103 0.89 -3.98 -7.48
CA ARG A 103 1.13 -5.33 -8.05
C ARG A 103 2.01 -5.29 -9.28
N ARG A 104 1.82 -4.30 -10.16
CA ARG A 104 2.67 -4.10 -11.34
C ARG A 104 4.09 -3.74 -10.91
N THR A 105 4.25 -2.81 -9.97
CA THR A 105 5.58 -2.42 -9.48
C THR A 105 6.32 -3.60 -8.88
N VAL A 106 5.68 -4.39 -8.01
CA VAL A 106 6.28 -5.62 -7.44
C VAL A 106 6.78 -6.56 -8.56
N LYS A 107 5.97 -6.75 -9.61
CA LYS A 107 6.36 -7.61 -10.75
C LYS A 107 7.55 -7.04 -11.53
N GLU A 108 7.53 -5.73 -11.80
CA GLU A 108 8.58 -5.03 -12.57
C GLU A 108 9.90 -4.95 -11.81
N THR A 109 9.86 -4.90 -10.48
CA THR A 109 11.06 -4.70 -9.64
C THR A 109 11.66 -5.99 -9.11
N LYS A 110 11.05 -7.12 -9.40
CA LYS A 110 11.54 -8.42 -8.95
C LYS A 110 12.97 -8.68 -9.42
N GLY A 111 13.89 -8.93 -8.48
CA GLY A 111 15.32 -9.19 -8.76
C GLY A 111 16.11 -7.92 -9.12
N GLN A 112 15.59 -6.73 -8.86
CA GLN A 112 16.29 -5.46 -9.11
C GLN A 112 16.99 -4.88 -7.85
N GLY A 113 17.11 -5.66 -6.78
CA GLY A 113 17.77 -5.24 -5.54
C GLY A 113 16.91 -4.35 -4.65
N PHE A 114 15.59 -4.25 -4.90
CA PHE A 114 14.71 -3.50 -4.03
C PHE A 114 13.28 -4.03 -3.96
N THR A 115 12.63 -3.79 -2.82
CA THR A 115 11.23 -4.13 -2.55
C THR A 115 10.39 -2.87 -2.44
N PRO A 116 9.26 -2.74 -3.17
CA PRO A 116 8.32 -1.65 -2.97
C PRO A 116 7.44 -1.90 -1.74
N ILE A 117 7.19 -0.84 -0.96
CA ILE A 117 6.24 -0.85 0.16
C ILE A 117 5.44 0.45 0.18
N LEU A 118 4.18 0.38 0.56
CA LEU A 118 3.30 1.53 0.71
C LEU A 118 3.36 2.04 2.15
N VAL A 119 3.53 3.34 2.32
CA VAL A 119 3.51 4.02 3.61
C VAL A 119 2.51 5.16 3.53
N PRO A 120 1.33 5.03 4.18
CA PRO A 120 0.36 6.11 4.22
C PRO A 120 0.91 7.30 5.00
N ALA A 121 0.67 8.52 4.51
CA ALA A 121 1.06 9.74 5.20
C ALA A 121 0.10 9.96 6.38
N GLU A 122 0.55 9.66 7.59
CA GLU A 122 -0.21 9.74 8.83
C GLU A 122 0.55 10.50 9.90
N GLU A 123 -0.12 11.41 10.61
CA GLU A 123 0.48 12.19 11.70
C GLU A 123 1.05 11.29 12.82
N ALA A 124 0.35 10.18 13.11
CA ALA A 124 0.81 9.24 14.13
C ALA A 124 2.14 8.60 13.74
N LEU A 125 2.33 8.24 12.45
CA LEU A 125 3.59 7.74 11.93
C LEU A 125 4.68 8.80 12.00
N ASP A 126 4.38 10.03 11.62
CA ASP A 126 5.35 11.13 11.64
C ASP A 126 5.87 11.42 13.05
N ARG A 127 4.98 11.46 14.06
CA ARG A 127 5.34 11.63 15.48
C ARG A 127 6.17 10.45 16.00
N MET A 128 5.80 9.22 15.66
CA MET A 128 6.55 8.03 16.04
C MET A 128 7.98 8.08 15.50
N LEU A 129 8.16 8.39 14.21
CA LEU A 129 9.46 8.52 13.58
C LEU A 129 10.30 9.65 14.20
N GLU A 130 9.66 10.74 14.63
CA GLU A 130 10.33 11.83 15.34
C GLU A 130 10.90 11.38 16.68
N GLY A 131 10.09 10.65 17.49
CA GLY A 131 10.54 10.08 18.76
C GLY A 131 11.73 9.11 18.57
N LEU A 132 11.63 8.20 17.62
CA LEU A 132 12.71 7.26 17.31
C LEU A 132 13.98 7.95 16.85
N THR A 133 13.89 9.03 16.07
CA THR A 133 15.04 9.79 15.61
C THR A 133 15.73 10.50 16.78
N ALA A 134 14.95 11.04 17.73
CA ALA A 134 15.48 11.69 18.93
C ALA A 134 16.20 10.72 19.88
N GLU A 135 15.76 9.47 19.94
CA GLU A 135 16.37 8.42 20.78
C GLU A 135 17.56 7.72 20.11
N GLY A 136 17.99 8.18 18.93
CA GLY A 136 19.11 7.57 18.19
C GLY A 136 18.76 6.30 17.42
N GLY A 137 17.47 5.96 17.34
CA GLY A 137 16.80 4.91 16.55
C GLY A 137 17.56 3.63 16.24
N ILE A 138 16.88 2.52 16.06
CA ILE A 138 17.49 1.29 15.54
C ILE A 138 17.66 1.45 14.03
N SER A 139 18.91 1.45 13.54
CA SER A 139 19.12 1.43 12.09
C SER A 139 18.65 0.11 11.48
N ALA A 140 18.23 0.13 10.22
CA ALA A 140 17.85 -1.10 9.50
C ALA A 140 19.00 -2.12 9.52
N GLU A 141 20.24 -1.68 9.42
CA GLU A 141 21.42 -2.54 9.48
C GLU A 141 21.52 -3.25 10.83
N THR A 142 21.32 -2.54 11.94
CA THR A 142 21.35 -3.12 13.30
C THR A 142 20.19 -4.11 13.48
N ALA A 143 18.98 -3.78 13.03
CA ALA A 143 17.83 -4.66 13.14
C ALA A 143 18.00 -5.95 12.32
N LEU A 144 18.64 -5.88 11.15
CA LEU A 144 18.91 -7.03 10.29
C LEU A 144 20.12 -7.85 10.74
N ALA A 145 21.08 -7.25 11.44
CA ALA A 145 22.23 -7.97 12.01
C ALA A 145 21.82 -8.90 13.17
N ALA A 146 20.78 -8.55 13.92
CA ALA A 146 20.16 -9.45 14.87
C ALA A 146 19.47 -10.57 14.08
N GLN A 147 19.98 -11.82 14.18
CA GLN A 147 19.34 -12.97 13.53
C GLN A 147 17.88 -13.05 13.95
N PRO A 148 16.93 -13.12 13.00
CA PRO A 148 15.53 -13.23 13.36
C PRO A 148 15.30 -14.51 14.14
N SER A 149 14.62 -14.40 15.29
CA SER A 149 14.16 -15.52 16.10
C SER A 149 13.20 -16.42 15.28
N ASP A 150 12.86 -17.59 15.83
CA ASP A 150 11.86 -18.46 15.21
C ASP A 150 10.46 -17.77 15.28
N GLY A 151 9.95 -17.34 14.13
CA GLY A 151 8.67 -16.64 14.03
C GLY A 151 7.49 -17.50 14.46
N LYS A 152 7.54 -18.84 14.26
CA LYS A 152 6.51 -19.76 14.74
C LYS A 152 6.52 -19.85 16.28
N ALA A 153 7.69 -19.95 16.88
CA ALA A 153 7.82 -19.96 18.33
C ALA A 153 7.33 -18.64 18.97
N ILE A 154 7.53 -17.49 18.30
CA ILE A 154 6.98 -16.21 18.73
C ILE A 154 5.45 -16.26 18.70
N LEU A 155 4.85 -16.72 17.58
CA LEU A 155 3.39 -16.83 17.47
C LEU A 155 2.83 -17.79 18.53
N ASP A 156 3.47 -18.93 18.79
CA ASP A 156 3.05 -19.89 19.81
C ASP A 156 3.13 -19.31 21.23
N ARG A 157 4.15 -18.51 21.52
CA ARG A 157 4.26 -17.79 22.79
C ARG A 157 3.16 -16.73 22.93
N ARG A 158 2.93 -15.94 21.89
CA ARG A 158 1.90 -14.90 21.87
C ARG A 158 0.50 -15.49 21.93
N TRP A 159 0.26 -16.63 21.26
CA TRP A 159 -0.99 -17.38 21.38
C TRP A 159 -1.27 -17.74 22.84
N ARG A 160 -0.31 -18.35 23.55
CA ARG A 160 -0.46 -18.69 24.97
C ARG A 160 -0.72 -17.47 25.84
N ALA A 161 -0.07 -16.37 25.56
CA ALA A 161 -0.25 -15.12 26.30
C ALA A 161 -1.62 -14.45 26.09
N CYS A 162 -2.42 -14.88 25.11
CA CYS A 162 -3.80 -14.41 24.92
C CYS A 162 -4.79 -15.07 25.90
N PHE A 163 -4.38 -16.09 26.66
CA PHE A 163 -5.24 -16.88 27.54
C PHE A 163 -4.75 -16.82 28.97
N ALA A 164 -5.69 -17.02 29.95
CA ALA A 164 -5.36 -16.99 31.35
C ALA A 164 -4.59 -18.25 31.78
N THR A 165 -4.83 -19.37 31.11
CA THR A 165 -4.20 -20.68 31.43
C THR A 165 -3.72 -21.39 30.17
N ASP A 166 -2.77 -22.33 30.35
CA ASP A 166 -2.31 -23.19 29.25
C ASP A 166 -3.41 -24.15 28.76
N GLU A 167 -4.36 -24.53 29.60
CA GLU A 167 -5.53 -25.33 29.23
C GLU A 167 -6.44 -24.57 28.26
N GLU A 168 -6.77 -23.32 28.57
CA GLU A 168 -7.54 -22.46 27.65
C GLU A 168 -6.81 -22.24 26.33
N ALA A 169 -5.48 -22.13 26.35
CA ALA A 169 -4.70 -22.00 25.12
C ALA A 169 -4.73 -23.27 24.25
N LYS A 170 -4.87 -24.46 24.87
CA LYS A 170 -5.00 -25.74 24.16
C LYS A 170 -6.40 -25.97 23.63
N ASP A 171 -7.42 -25.58 24.39
CA ASP A 171 -8.83 -25.70 24.07
C ASP A 171 -9.54 -24.35 24.24
N PRO A 172 -9.36 -23.44 23.27
CA PRO A 172 -9.91 -22.08 23.33
C PRO A 172 -11.43 -22.09 23.37
N PRO A 173 -12.06 -21.09 24.02
CA PRO A 173 -13.51 -20.96 24.06
C PRO A 173 -14.15 -21.05 22.67
N ALA A 174 -15.24 -21.82 22.55
CA ALA A 174 -15.94 -21.99 21.28
C ALA A 174 -16.45 -20.66 20.72
N GLU A 175 -16.81 -19.72 21.60
CA GLU A 175 -17.25 -18.37 21.25
C GLU A 175 -16.14 -17.56 20.58
N LEU A 176 -14.86 -17.78 20.93
CA LEU A 176 -13.71 -17.15 20.28
C LEU A 176 -13.36 -17.85 18.96
N LEU A 177 -13.44 -19.17 18.94
CA LEU A 177 -13.15 -19.93 17.72
C LEU A 177 -14.15 -19.61 16.63
N GLY A 178 -15.44 -19.72 16.92
CA GLY A 178 -16.51 -19.53 15.94
C GLY A 178 -16.44 -20.49 14.76
N GLU A 179 -17.28 -20.25 13.76
CA GLU A 179 -17.30 -21.01 12.51
C GLU A 179 -16.93 -20.09 11.34
N LEU A 180 -16.70 -20.65 10.14
CA LEU A 180 -16.58 -19.88 8.90
C LEU A 180 -17.91 -19.17 8.63
N SER A 181 -17.93 -17.85 8.67
CA SER A 181 -19.17 -17.06 8.77
C SER A 181 -19.46 -16.17 7.55
N GLY A 182 -18.84 -16.44 6.40
CA GLY A 182 -19.13 -15.70 5.16
C GLY A 182 -18.57 -14.28 5.15
N SER A 183 -17.36 -14.06 5.65
CA SER A 183 -16.71 -12.75 5.62
C SER A 183 -16.49 -12.28 4.17
N LYS A 184 -16.41 -10.96 3.99
CA LYS A 184 -16.18 -10.37 2.66
C LYS A 184 -14.70 -10.46 2.26
N GLU A 185 -14.46 -10.71 0.97
CA GLU A 185 -13.12 -10.61 0.39
C GLU A 185 -12.54 -9.20 0.58
N GLN A 186 -11.33 -9.11 1.13
CA GLN A 186 -10.57 -7.88 1.16
C GLN A 186 -9.82 -7.71 -0.17
N ILE A 187 -10.15 -6.67 -0.92
CA ILE A 187 -9.60 -6.41 -2.27
C ILE A 187 -8.72 -5.16 -2.34
N HIS A 188 -8.67 -4.35 -1.28
CA HIS A 188 -7.92 -3.10 -1.23
C HIS A 188 -7.08 -2.98 0.04
N PHE A 189 -6.02 -2.15 -0.02
CA PHE A 189 -5.28 -1.74 1.16
C PHE A 189 -6.14 -0.83 2.05
N LEU A 190 -6.43 -1.30 3.26
CA LEU A 190 -7.26 -0.56 4.22
C LEU A 190 -6.48 0.57 4.90
N SER A 191 -5.18 0.36 5.19
CA SER A 191 -4.31 1.38 5.76
C SER A 191 -4.14 2.61 4.86
N CYS A 192 -4.32 2.44 3.55
CA CYS A 192 -4.25 3.52 2.57
C CYS A 192 -5.56 4.29 2.38
N LYS A 193 -6.55 4.09 3.26
CA LYS A 193 -7.84 4.80 3.28
C LYS A 193 -8.05 5.51 4.61
N THR A 194 -8.85 6.58 4.59
CA THR A 194 -9.39 7.19 5.83
C THR A 194 -10.49 6.30 6.41
N ALA A 195 -10.97 6.62 7.61
CA ALA A 195 -12.10 5.92 8.23
C ALA A 195 -13.36 6.00 7.36
N GLU A 196 -13.54 7.09 6.61
CA GLU A 196 -14.66 7.31 5.70
C GLU A 196 -14.45 6.62 4.33
N GLY A 197 -13.32 5.91 4.16
CA GLY A 197 -13.00 5.16 2.94
C GLY A 197 -12.35 5.98 1.82
N ALA A 198 -12.05 7.27 2.04
CA ALA A 198 -11.35 8.09 1.07
C ALA A 198 -9.87 7.67 0.94
N PRO A 199 -9.25 7.79 -0.24
CA PRO A 199 -7.82 7.51 -0.39
C PRO A 199 -6.98 8.48 0.43
N LYS A 200 -5.93 7.96 1.08
CA LYS A 200 -4.86 8.78 1.68
C LYS A 200 -3.76 9.08 0.66
N GLU A 201 -2.97 10.10 0.94
CA GLU A 201 -1.66 10.27 0.31
C GLU A 201 -0.71 9.16 0.77
N VAL A 202 -0.01 8.53 -0.16
CA VAL A 202 0.83 7.35 0.12
C VAL A 202 2.21 7.54 -0.48
N LEU A 203 3.24 7.27 0.29
CA LEU A 203 4.61 7.13 -0.16
C LEU A 203 4.85 5.67 -0.56
N MET A 204 5.10 5.39 -1.82
CA MET A 204 5.62 4.08 -2.21
C MET A 204 7.14 4.13 -2.14
N LEU A 205 7.68 3.57 -1.05
CA LEU A 205 9.12 3.50 -0.80
C LEU A 205 9.77 2.36 -1.57
N ARG A 206 11.05 2.49 -1.82
CA ARG A 206 11.91 1.46 -2.40
C ARG A 206 12.91 1.01 -1.35
N LEU A 207 12.62 -0.10 -0.68
CA LEU A 207 13.51 -0.68 0.33
C LEU A 207 14.71 -1.33 -0.36
N PRO A 208 15.96 -1.09 0.08
CA PRO A 208 17.16 -1.64 -0.57
C PRO A 208 17.38 -3.11 -0.21
N THR A 209 16.41 -3.96 -0.55
CA THR A 209 16.43 -5.41 -0.32
C THR A 209 15.54 -6.15 -1.31
N ASP A 210 15.94 -7.35 -1.71
CA ASP A 210 15.10 -8.30 -2.47
C ASP A 210 14.25 -9.21 -1.57
N GLN A 211 14.33 -9.01 -0.23
CA GLN A 211 13.63 -9.82 0.76
C GLN A 211 12.48 -9.01 1.38
N PRO A 212 11.22 -9.16 0.89
CA PRO A 212 10.10 -8.34 1.37
C PRO A 212 9.86 -8.43 2.87
N TRP A 213 10.14 -9.58 3.49
CA TRP A 213 9.97 -9.80 4.92
C TRP A 213 10.86 -8.89 5.79
N GLN A 214 11.87 -8.24 5.19
CA GLN A 214 12.76 -7.29 5.90
C GLN A 214 12.15 -5.89 6.05
N ALA A 215 10.95 -5.63 5.52
CA ALA A 215 10.31 -4.32 5.58
C ALA A 215 10.26 -3.69 6.99
N PRO A 216 9.98 -4.43 8.10
CA PRO A 216 9.98 -3.86 9.44
C PRO A 216 11.32 -3.27 9.91
N ALA A 217 12.44 -3.68 9.32
CA ALA A 217 13.74 -3.09 9.64
C ALA A 217 13.88 -1.65 9.10
N TYR A 218 13.23 -1.36 7.98
CA TYR A 218 13.29 -0.07 7.30
C TYR A 218 12.19 0.90 7.74
N ILE A 219 11.09 0.35 8.28
CA ILE A 219 9.95 1.11 8.80
C ILE A 219 9.73 0.65 10.24
N PRO A 220 10.44 1.25 11.21
CA PRO A 220 10.46 0.76 12.59
C PRO A 220 9.15 1.15 13.31
N ALA A 221 8.07 0.42 13.06
CA ALA A 221 6.74 0.68 13.61
C ALA A 221 6.39 -0.19 14.83
N GLY A 222 7.27 -1.11 15.26
CA GLY A 222 6.98 -2.08 16.30
C GLY A 222 7.10 -1.58 17.74
N GLY A 223 6.59 -2.38 18.68
CA GLY A 223 6.75 -2.17 20.13
C GLY A 223 5.74 -1.22 20.78
N GLN A 224 4.79 -0.67 20.02
CA GLN A 224 3.76 0.23 20.54
C GLN A 224 2.37 -0.40 20.41
N ASN A 225 1.44 -0.02 21.29
CA ASN A 225 0.03 -0.40 21.21
C ASN A 225 -0.22 -1.92 21.14
N GLY A 226 0.63 -2.75 21.74
CA GLY A 226 0.55 -4.22 21.63
C GLY A 226 1.10 -4.81 20.34
N MET A 227 1.57 -3.99 19.42
CA MET A 227 2.30 -4.42 18.22
C MET A 227 3.62 -5.09 18.64
N PRO A 228 4.00 -6.24 18.04
CA PRO A 228 5.30 -6.87 18.29
C PRO A 228 6.46 -5.89 18.07
N ASP A 229 7.57 -6.06 18.75
CA ASP A 229 8.78 -5.28 18.48
C ASP A 229 9.35 -5.59 17.10
N THR A 230 10.30 -4.78 16.64
CA THR A 230 10.89 -4.92 15.29
C THR A 230 11.50 -6.31 15.06
N GLY A 231 12.13 -6.92 16.09
CA GLY A 231 12.72 -8.24 15.99
C GLY A 231 11.67 -9.34 15.84
N GLU A 232 10.61 -9.28 16.62
CA GLU A 232 9.45 -10.17 16.51
C GLU A 232 8.73 -10.01 15.16
N LEU A 233 8.55 -8.75 14.70
CA LEU A 233 7.97 -8.47 13.37
C LEU A 233 8.80 -9.11 12.26
N LEU A 234 10.12 -8.94 12.28
CA LEU A 234 11.02 -9.55 11.30
C LEU A 234 10.93 -11.07 11.30
N ALA A 235 10.90 -11.69 12.48
CA ALA A 235 10.81 -13.12 12.63
C ALA A 235 9.49 -13.68 12.08
N VAL A 236 8.35 -13.08 12.44
CA VAL A 236 7.03 -13.50 11.97
C VAL A 236 6.87 -13.23 10.47
N CYS A 237 7.31 -12.06 9.96
CA CYS A 237 7.31 -11.76 8.53
C CYS A 237 8.12 -12.79 7.73
N LYS A 238 9.31 -13.18 8.24
CA LYS A 238 10.14 -14.19 7.61
C LYS A 238 9.44 -15.55 7.58
N TYR A 239 8.87 -15.99 8.71
CA TYR A 239 8.14 -17.25 8.82
C TYR A 239 6.95 -17.30 7.83
N TRP A 240 6.14 -16.26 7.76
CA TRP A 240 5.02 -16.20 6.83
C TRP A 240 5.45 -16.07 5.37
N TYR A 241 6.55 -15.36 5.12
CA TYR A 241 7.11 -15.30 3.76
C TYR A 241 7.63 -16.66 3.30
N ASP A 242 8.33 -17.39 4.15
CA ASP A 242 8.86 -18.72 3.83
C ASP A 242 7.73 -19.73 3.60
N LYS A 243 6.68 -19.70 4.44
CA LYS A 243 5.58 -20.67 4.44
C LYS A 243 4.49 -20.35 3.40
N TYR A 244 4.05 -19.10 3.34
CA TYR A 244 2.90 -18.69 2.54
C TYR A 244 3.26 -17.72 1.41
N ARG A 245 4.49 -17.26 1.33
CA ARG A 245 4.92 -16.13 0.48
C ARG A 245 4.16 -14.84 0.79
N ALA A 246 3.66 -14.69 2.00
CA ALA A 246 3.05 -13.45 2.46
C ALA A 246 4.13 -12.37 2.58
N ALA A 247 4.03 -11.34 1.76
CA ALA A 247 4.99 -10.24 1.70
C ALA A 247 4.38 -8.97 2.28
N PRO A 248 5.03 -8.29 3.24
CA PRO A 248 4.61 -6.95 3.64
C PRO A 248 4.47 -6.03 2.44
N ALA A 249 3.36 -5.32 2.36
CA ALA A 249 2.97 -4.49 1.23
C ALA A 249 2.60 -3.05 1.61
N ALA A 250 2.02 -2.86 2.81
CA ALA A 250 1.77 -1.55 3.39
C ALA A 250 2.11 -1.55 4.89
N MET A 251 2.69 -0.46 5.38
CA MET A 251 3.02 -0.27 6.80
C MET A 251 2.73 1.17 7.23
N GLY A 252 1.97 1.31 8.32
CA GLY A 252 1.75 2.55 9.07
C GLY A 252 2.36 2.47 10.47
N CYS A 253 2.02 3.39 11.37
CA CYS A 253 2.52 3.35 12.75
C CYS A 253 1.95 2.18 13.55
N ASN A 254 0.71 1.78 13.29
CA ASN A 254 0.00 0.70 13.98
C ASN A 254 -0.75 -0.22 13.02
N THR A 255 -0.39 -0.21 11.75
CA THR A 255 -1.01 -1.04 10.71
C THR A 255 0.03 -1.76 9.89
N MET A 256 -0.29 -2.98 9.46
CA MET A 256 0.53 -3.76 8.56
C MET A 256 -0.34 -4.58 7.62
N GLU A 257 -0.03 -4.54 6.33
CA GLU A 257 -0.73 -5.34 5.33
C GLU A 257 0.22 -6.19 4.51
N PHE A 258 -0.25 -7.37 4.15
CA PHE A 258 0.52 -8.32 3.35
C PHE A 258 -0.22 -8.64 2.06
N VAL A 259 0.56 -8.94 1.02
CA VAL A 259 0.06 -9.49 -0.24
C VAL A 259 0.59 -10.90 -0.40
N LEU A 260 -0.31 -11.83 -0.78
CA LEU A 260 0.00 -13.21 -1.07
C LEU A 260 -0.14 -13.49 -2.57
N PRO A 261 0.61 -14.46 -3.12
CA PRO A 261 0.44 -14.92 -4.50
C PRO A 261 -0.84 -15.73 -4.73
N LYS A 262 -1.38 -16.35 -3.67
CA LYS A 262 -2.60 -17.15 -3.67
C LYS A 262 -3.27 -17.10 -2.29
N VAL A 263 -4.56 -17.37 -2.25
CA VAL A 263 -5.31 -17.51 -1.00
C VAL A 263 -4.83 -18.70 -0.16
N ILE A 264 -5.11 -18.68 1.13
CA ILE A 264 -4.88 -19.84 2.00
C ILE A 264 -5.91 -20.93 1.66
N PRO A 265 -5.52 -22.21 1.55
CA PRO A 265 -6.47 -23.31 1.42
C PRO A 265 -7.47 -23.33 2.58
N GLN A 266 -8.75 -23.63 2.30
CA GLN A 266 -9.82 -23.55 3.28
C GLN A 266 -9.57 -24.48 4.49
N ASP A 267 -8.99 -25.66 4.25
CA ASP A 267 -8.62 -26.63 5.27
C ASP A 267 -7.48 -26.17 6.21
N GLN A 268 -6.72 -25.14 5.81
CA GLN A 268 -5.64 -24.54 6.60
C GLN A 268 -6.03 -23.17 7.18
N ALA A 269 -7.16 -22.61 6.76
CA ALA A 269 -7.51 -21.23 7.06
C ALA A 269 -7.69 -20.98 8.57
N MET A 270 -8.27 -21.93 9.31
CA MET A 270 -8.45 -21.82 10.76
C MET A 270 -7.11 -21.76 11.51
N ASP A 271 -6.13 -22.57 11.12
CA ASP A 271 -4.82 -22.57 11.77
C ASP A 271 -4.05 -21.27 11.48
N VAL A 272 -4.17 -20.75 10.26
CA VAL A 272 -3.59 -19.44 9.92
C VAL A 272 -4.30 -18.30 10.64
N ALA A 273 -5.61 -18.37 10.82
CA ALA A 273 -6.37 -17.38 11.58
C ALA A 273 -6.00 -17.36 13.08
N LYS A 274 -5.65 -18.52 13.67
CA LYS A 274 -5.06 -18.59 15.01
C LYS A 274 -3.69 -17.91 15.07
N GLU A 275 -2.86 -18.08 14.03
CA GLU A 275 -1.60 -17.32 13.91
C GLU A 275 -1.86 -15.80 13.83
N HIS A 276 -2.91 -15.36 13.09
CA HIS A 276 -3.32 -13.96 13.03
C HIS A 276 -3.76 -13.41 14.37
N PHE A 277 -4.57 -14.18 15.13
CA PHE A 277 -4.99 -13.80 16.46
C PHE A 277 -3.80 -13.67 17.42
N ALA A 278 -2.88 -14.63 17.39
CA ALA A 278 -1.65 -14.58 18.20
C ALA A 278 -0.80 -13.35 17.87
N PHE A 279 -0.70 -12.99 16.61
CA PHE A 279 0.07 -11.84 16.13
C PHE A 279 -0.59 -10.51 16.47
N CYS A 280 -1.89 -10.40 16.25
CA CYS A 280 -2.71 -9.21 16.46
C CYS A 280 -4.11 -9.61 16.93
N PRO A 281 -4.36 -9.71 18.24
CA PRO A 281 -5.71 -10.04 18.77
C PRO A 281 -6.79 -9.07 18.28
N ASP A 282 -6.46 -7.80 18.13
CA ASP A 282 -7.37 -6.77 17.63
C ASP A 282 -7.95 -7.10 16.25
N ARG A 283 -7.21 -7.85 15.41
CA ARG A 283 -7.69 -8.33 14.10
C ARG A 283 -8.97 -9.17 14.23
N VAL A 284 -9.12 -9.92 15.30
CA VAL A 284 -10.32 -10.72 15.61
C VAL A 284 -11.31 -9.91 16.45
N LEU A 285 -10.83 -9.30 17.53
CA LEU A 285 -11.72 -8.74 18.55
C LEU A 285 -12.36 -7.40 18.14
N ARG A 286 -11.76 -6.67 17.17
CA ARG A 286 -12.19 -5.31 16.77
C ARG A 286 -12.47 -5.15 15.28
N ASP A 287 -11.80 -5.92 14.42
CA ASP A 287 -11.91 -5.77 12.96
C ASP A 287 -12.89 -6.77 12.32
N THR A 288 -13.51 -7.66 13.09
CA THR A 288 -14.53 -8.59 12.64
C THR A 288 -15.88 -8.29 13.31
N GLU A 289 -16.97 -8.64 12.63
CA GLU A 289 -18.33 -8.44 13.14
C GLU A 289 -18.68 -9.47 14.25
N SER A 290 -18.31 -10.74 14.02
CA SER A 290 -18.57 -11.83 14.98
C SER A 290 -17.57 -11.89 16.13
N ARG A 291 -16.44 -11.20 16.02
CA ARG A 291 -15.31 -11.26 16.98
C ARG A 291 -14.76 -12.68 17.13
N THR A 292 -14.77 -13.45 16.05
CA THR A 292 -14.30 -14.85 16.05
C THR A 292 -13.11 -15.07 15.12
N ILE A 293 -12.30 -16.07 15.46
CA ILE A 293 -11.21 -16.55 14.62
C ILE A 293 -11.74 -17.13 13.30
N GLY A 294 -12.95 -17.75 13.36
CA GLY A 294 -13.61 -18.33 12.20
C GLY A 294 -13.94 -17.30 11.11
N GLU A 295 -14.35 -16.08 11.50
CA GLU A 295 -14.58 -15.00 10.52
C GLU A 295 -13.27 -14.57 9.83
N VAL A 296 -12.16 -14.49 10.58
CA VAL A 296 -10.85 -14.23 9.96
C VAL A 296 -10.47 -15.38 9.04
N ALA A 297 -10.66 -16.64 9.48
CA ALA A 297 -10.36 -17.81 8.65
C ALA A 297 -11.14 -17.80 7.33
N ASP A 298 -12.42 -17.42 7.38
CA ASP A 298 -13.25 -17.30 6.19
C ASP A 298 -12.72 -16.24 5.22
N GLY A 299 -12.21 -15.12 5.70
CA GLY A 299 -11.54 -14.11 4.88
C GLY A 299 -10.24 -14.60 4.22
N LEU A 300 -9.48 -15.49 4.88
CA LEU A 300 -8.16 -15.94 4.41
C LEU A 300 -8.20 -16.84 3.18
N TRP A 301 -9.23 -17.66 3.01
CA TRP A 301 -9.37 -18.50 1.82
C TRP A 301 -10.05 -17.76 0.66
N GLN A 302 -10.55 -16.55 0.89
CA GLN A 302 -11.17 -15.72 -0.13
C GLN A 302 -10.26 -14.59 -0.62
N SER A 303 -9.31 -14.12 0.22
CA SER A 303 -8.48 -12.95 -0.08
C SER A 303 -6.98 -13.25 -0.12
N THR A 304 -6.28 -12.58 -1.03
CA THR A 304 -4.81 -12.54 -1.08
C THR A 304 -4.23 -11.34 -0.33
N LEU A 305 -5.03 -10.67 0.49
CA LEU A 305 -4.63 -9.55 1.34
C LEU A 305 -4.86 -9.93 2.80
N TRP A 306 -3.85 -9.69 3.62
CA TRP A 306 -3.97 -9.75 5.07
C TRP A 306 -3.84 -8.33 5.61
N TYR A 307 -4.61 -8.00 6.65
CA TYR A 307 -4.63 -6.71 7.30
C TYR A 307 -4.52 -6.88 8.81
N PHE A 308 -3.69 -6.08 9.43
CA PHE A 308 -3.50 -6.01 10.88
C PHE A 308 -3.51 -4.56 11.32
N ARG A 309 -4.21 -4.29 12.43
CA ARG A 309 -4.21 -3.01 13.10
C ARG A 309 -4.19 -3.22 14.61
N TRP A 310 -3.31 -2.52 15.27
CA TRP A 310 -3.19 -2.50 16.74
C TRP A 310 -3.77 -1.19 17.25
N TYR A 311 -4.81 -1.27 18.09
CA TYR A 311 -5.54 -0.10 18.58
C TYR A 311 -4.96 0.47 19.87
N GLY A 312 -4.18 -0.31 20.65
CA GLY A 312 -3.70 0.08 21.98
C GLY A 312 -4.79 -0.02 23.06
N THR A 313 -4.39 0.26 24.28
CA THR A 313 -5.29 0.20 25.47
C THR A 313 -6.21 1.41 25.57
N ASP A 314 -5.88 2.54 24.93
CA ASP A 314 -6.56 3.82 25.12
C ASP A 314 -7.76 4.05 24.19
N THR A 315 -8.00 3.15 23.23
CA THR A 315 -9.12 3.25 22.28
C THR A 315 -10.14 2.14 22.52
N HIS A 316 -10.80 2.11 23.69
CA HIS A 316 -12.04 1.35 23.82
C HIS A 316 -13.12 2.03 22.96
N PRO A 317 -13.80 1.33 22.03
CA PRO A 317 -14.88 1.93 21.24
C PRO A 317 -16.06 2.43 22.08
N ASP A 318 -16.15 2.04 23.35
CA ASP A 318 -17.19 2.44 24.30
C ASP A 318 -16.85 3.73 25.09
N THR A 319 -15.67 4.32 24.89
CA THR A 319 -15.32 5.66 25.42
C THR A 319 -15.45 6.71 24.32
N GLN A 320 -16.66 6.90 23.76
CA GLN A 320 -17.03 8.24 23.29
C GLN A 320 -17.07 9.15 24.52
N PRO A 321 -16.38 10.30 24.52
CA PRO A 321 -16.60 11.26 25.58
C PRO A 321 -18.08 11.63 25.55
N ASP A 322 -18.78 11.41 26.67
CA ASP A 322 -20.11 11.97 26.90
C ASP A 322 -20.06 13.45 26.55
N THR A 323 -20.72 13.81 25.46
CA THR A 323 -21.05 15.21 25.21
C THR A 323 -21.85 15.68 26.39
N GLN A 324 -21.23 16.48 27.22
CA GLN A 324 -21.89 17.21 28.30
C GLN A 324 -23.18 17.82 27.71
N LYS A 325 -24.31 17.29 28.17
CA LYS A 325 -25.57 17.98 28.16
C LYS A 325 -25.37 19.17 29.11
N GLU A 326 -25.16 20.36 28.57
CA GLU A 326 -25.39 21.58 29.28
C GLU A 326 -26.87 21.61 29.65
N ASP A 327 -27.17 21.33 30.92
CA ASP A 327 -28.46 21.61 31.54
C ASP A 327 -28.63 23.12 31.55
N ASP A 328 -29.39 23.65 30.60
CA ASP A 328 -30.00 24.96 30.67
C ASP A 328 -31.04 24.94 31.81
N ALA A 329 -30.54 25.23 33.02
CA ALA A 329 -31.39 25.60 34.13
C ALA A 329 -31.91 27.04 33.92
N VAL A 330 -33.08 27.11 33.32
CA VAL A 330 -33.86 28.38 33.32
C VAL A 330 -34.27 28.68 34.77
N ALA A 331 -33.58 29.61 35.38
CA ALA A 331 -34.07 30.26 36.61
C ALA A 331 -35.22 31.19 36.28
N VAL A 332 -36.40 30.77 36.66
CA VAL A 332 -37.55 31.69 36.80
C VAL A 332 -37.44 32.32 38.17
N SER A 333 -37.21 33.63 38.20
CA SER A 333 -37.34 34.46 39.42
C SER A 333 -38.65 35.23 39.35
N ASP A 334 -39.37 35.19 40.44
CA ASP A 334 -40.52 36.06 40.76
C ASP A 334 -40.14 37.55 40.78
#